data_fd8f4d1b5bcbb45a60a7f0d8aa4247ad
#
_entry.id   fd8f4d1b5bcbb45a60a7f0d8aa4247ad
#
_cell.length_a   1.000
_cell.length_b   1.000
_cell.length_c   1.000
_cell.angle_alpha   90.00
_cell.angle_beta   90.00
_cell.angle_gamma   90.00
#
_symmetry.space_group_name_H-M   'P 1'
#
loop_
_entity.id
_entity.type
_entity.pdbx_description
1 polymer ?
#
loop_
_entity_poly.entity_id
_entity_poly.type
_entity_poly.pdbx_seq_one_letter_code
_entity_poly.pdbx_strand_id
1 'polypeptide(L)'
;GYLPDSKKIAVFRGEEVGEKFSVVDADTEKTVYTGDITGKTINNEGDETDWYGDFSSVVTPGNYYIVADGIKGEHILNKSYPFAINDNAYQKLLDESVRMLYLQRCGCEVVDDNAGHDACHTTEATIYGTKDKIDVSGGWHDAGDYGRYIVPAAKTIADLK
;
A
#
# COMPACT_ATOMS: atom_id res chain seq x y z
N GLY A 1 1.34 -5.62 7.05
CA GLY A 1 1.25 -7.06 7.30
C GLY A 1 1.95 -7.88 6.25
N TYR A 2 2.04 -9.18 6.49
CA TYR A 2 2.71 -10.13 5.60
C TYR A 2 1.88 -11.41 5.48
N LEU A 3 1.96 -12.06 4.32
CA LEU A 3 1.51 -13.45 4.18
C LEU A 3 2.50 -14.37 4.89
N PRO A 4 2.06 -15.52 5.46
CA PRO A 4 2.94 -16.45 6.19
C PRO A 4 4.19 -16.87 5.39
N ASP A 5 4.01 -17.24 4.12
CA ASP A 5 5.08 -17.75 3.26
C ASP A 5 5.81 -16.67 2.44
N SER A 6 5.47 -15.39 2.63
CA SER A 6 6.13 -14.31 1.90
C SER A 6 7.53 -14.03 2.46
N LYS A 7 8.38 -13.44 1.62
CA LYS A 7 9.63 -12.85 2.08
C LYS A 7 9.34 -11.67 3.00
N LYS A 8 9.98 -11.62 4.16
CA LYS A 8 9.77 -10.59 5.19
C LYS A 8 11.11 -9.96 5.57
N ILE A 9 11.29 -8.72 5.18
CA ILE A 9 12.50 -7.95 5.45
C ILE A 9 12.15 -6.74 6.31
N ALA A 10 12.82 -6.60 7.44
CA ALA A 10 12.84 -5.38 8.22
C ALA A 10 13.91 -4.43 7.68
N VAL A 11 13.57 -3.15 7.60
CA VAL A 11 14.51 -2.09 7.26
C VAL A 11 14.76 -1.25 8.51
N PHE A 12 16.01 -1.13 8.89
CA PHE A 12 16.44 -0.31 10.02
C PHE A 12 17.17 0.91 9.46
N ARG A 13 16.75 2.08 9.91
CA ARG A 13 17.31 3.36 9.48
C ARG A 13 18.10 3.97 10.60
N GLY A 14 19.29 4.45 10.31
CA GLY A 14 20.13 5.11 11.29
C GLY A 14 21.60 5.13 10.89
N GLU A 15 22.35 6.01 11.52
CA GLU A 15 23.81 6.10 11.31
C GLU A 15 24.53 4.84 11.77
N GLU A 16 24.05 4.30 12.88
CA GLU A 16 24.50 3.03 13.46
C GLU A 16 23.28 2.20 13.88
N VAL A 17 23.37 0.90 13.74
CA VAL A 17 22.37 -0.07 14.22
C VAL A 17 23.09 -1.20 14.97
N GLY A 18 22.37 -1.87 15.86
CA GLY A 18 22.88 -3.06 16.52
C GLY A 18 23.11 -4.23 15.56
N GLU A 19 23.66 -5.30 16.08
CA GLU A 19 23.94 -6.52 15.27
C GLU A 19 22.71 -7.41 15.09
N LYS A 20 21.72 -7.29 16.00
CA LYS A 20 20.55 -8.19 16.06
C LYS A 20 19.25 -7.43 16.23
N PHE A 21 18.19 -8.08 15.79
CA PHE A 21 16.82 -7.68 16.05
C PHE A 21 15.99 -8.84 16.54
N SER A 22 14.88 -8.56 17.19
CA SER A 22 13.91 -9.52 17.67
C SER A 22 12.54 -9.27 17.07
N VAL A 23 11.84 -10.35 16.68
CA VAL A 23 10.41 -10.34 16.40
C VAL A 23 9.71 -10.79 17.67
N VAL A 24 8.79 -9.97 18.15
CA VAL A 24 8.09 -10.17 19.41
C VAL A 24 6.60 -10.34 19.12
N ASP A 25 6.01 -11.38 19.66
CA ASP A 25 4.56 -11.57 19.65
C ASP A 25 3.89 -10.48 20.47
N ALA A 26 2.98 -9.72 19.84
CA ALA A 26 2.38 -8.54 20.47
C ALA A 26 1.36 -8.85 21.56
N ASP A 27 0.80 -10.07 21.57
CA ASP A 27 -0.22 -10.48 22.53
C ASP A 27 0.42 -11.09 23.79
N THR A 28 1.54 -11.80 23.61
CA THR A 28 2.23 -12.48 24.73
C THR A 28 3.50 -11.79 25.19
N GLU A 29 3.96 -10.81 24.47
CA GLU A 29 5.23 -10.10 24.66
C GLU A 29 6.49 -11.00 24.67
N LYS A 30 6.39 -12.17 24.05
CA LYS A 30 7.50 -13.11 23.93
C LYS A 30 8.24 -12.93 22.62
N THR A 31 9.57 -12.96 22.70
CA THR A 31 10.40 -13.06 21.50
C THR A 31 10.18 -14.40 20.84
N VAL A 32 9.76 -14.39 19.55
CA VAL A 32 9.53 -15.57 18.74
C VAL A 32 10.66 -15.84 17.75
N TYR A 33 11.44 -14.81 17.44
CA TYR A 33 12.57 -14.91 16.53
C TYR A 33 13.62 -13.85 16.86
N THR A 34 14.89 -14.21 16.67
CA THR A 34 16.01 -13.28 16.72
C THR A 34 16.84 -13.48 15.46
N GLY A 35 17.09 -12.41 14.74
CA GLY A 35 17.86 -12.40 13.50
C GLY A 35 19.01 -11.42 13.54
N ASP A 36 19.91 -11.55 12.58
CA ASP A 36 21.03 -10.64 12.39
C ASP A 36 20.61 -9.46 11.52
N ILE A 37 21.11 -8.28 11.86
CA ILE A 37 21.00 -7.08 11.02
C ILE A 37 22.21 -7.11 10.09
N THR A 38 21.95 -7.18 8.79
CA THR A 38 22.98 -7.34 7.75
C THR A 38 22.79 -6.33 6.63
N GLY A 39 23.81 -6.16 5.85
CA GLY A 39 23.79 -5.23 4.71
C GLY A 39 23.74 -3.78 5.15
N LYS A 40 24.41 -2.95 4.40
CA LYS A 40 24.40 -1.49 4.58
C LYS A 40 24.24 -0.89 3.20
N THR A 41 23.21 -0.11 3.00
CA THR A 41 22.98 0.61 1.74
C THR A 41 22.85 2.09 2.03
N ILE A 42 23.61 2.89 1.29
CA ILE A 42 23.43 4.34 1.34
C ILE A 42 22.29 4.70 0.41
N ASN A 43 21.23 5.22 0.98
CA ASN A 43 20.06 5.73 0.27
C ASN A 43 20.28 7.22 -0.01
N ASN A 44 20.84 7.53 -1.18
CA ASN A 44 21.15 8.92 -1.56
C ASN A 44 19.92 9.80 -1.77
N GLU A 45 18.77 9.18 -2.08
CA GLU A 45 17.52 9.92 -2.28
C GLU A 45 16.87 10.32 -0.94
N GLY A 46 17.02 9.48 0.08
CA GLY A 46 16.54 9.73 1.43
C GLY A 46 17.57 10.39 2.37
N ASP A 47 18.83 10.57 1.91
CA ASP A 47 19.96 11.01 2.75
C ASP A 47 20.10 10.19 4.04
N GLU A 48 19.96 8.88 3.91
CA GLU A 48 19.94 7.95 5.04
C GLU A 48 20.73 6.67 4.75
N THR A 49 21.03 5.92 5.80
CA THR A 49 21.61 4.58 5.71
C THR A 49 20.58 3.56 6.12
N ASP A 50 20.38 2.56 5.24
CA ASP A 50 19.48 1.44 5.46
C ASP A 50 20.24 0.16 5.78
N TRP A 51 19.72 -0.59 6.73
CA TRP A 51 20.20 -1.90 7.15
C TRP A 51 19.03 -2.89 7.10
N TYR A 52 19.30 -4.18 6.97
CA TYR A 52 18.26 -5.17 6.67
C TYR A 52 18.31 -6.36 7.63
N GLY A 53 17.13 -6.86 7.99
CA GLY A 53 16.97 -8.07 8.77
C GLY A 53 15.93 -8.98 8.15
N ASP A 54 16.29 -10.22 7.85
CA ASP A 54 15.37 -11.22 7.28
C ASP A 54 14.69 -11.99 8.41
N PHE A 55 13.35 -11.97 8.44
CA PHE A 55 12.54 -12.75 9.37
C PHE A 55 11.50 -13.61 8.64
N SER A 56 11.78 -13.98 7.39
CA SER A 56 10.90 -14.79 6.55
C SER A 56 10.51 -16.13 7.17
N SER A 57 11.34 -16.66 8.08
CA SER A 57 11.05 -17.89 8.81
C SER A 57 9.95 -17.78 9.86
N VAL A 58 9.51 -16.58 10.21
CA VAL A 58 8.34 -16.37 11.08
C VAL A 58 7.07 -16.54 10.24
N VAL A 59 6.53 -17.75 10.22
CA VAL A 59 5.38 -18.12 9.38
C VAL A 59 4.07 -18.29 10.17
N THR A 60 4.16 -18.34 11.49
CA THR A 60 2.98 -18.52 12.35
C THR A 60 2.07 -17.27 12.27
N PRO A 61 0.76 -17.43 11.99
CA PRO A 61 -0.18 -16.31 12.04
C PRO A 61 -0.25 -15.68 13.43
N GLY A 62 -0.28 -14.35 13.48
CA GLY A 62 -0.31 -13.59 14.74
C GLY A 62 -0.04 -12.11 14.52
N ASN A 63 0.00 -11.35 15.61
CA ASN A 63 0.39 -9.96 15.64
C ASN A 63 1.80 -9.83 16.22
N TYR A 64 2.64 -9.08 15.58
CA TYR A 64 4.05 -8.97 15.91
C TYR A 64 4.53 -7.53 15.87
N TYR A 65 5.63 -7.26 16.52
CA TYR A 65 6.43 -6.07 16.32
C TYR A 65 7.92 -6.42 16.34
N ILE A 66 8.74 -5.54 15.80
CA ILE A 66 10.19 -5.70 15.74
C ILE A 66 10.82 -4.78 16.78
N VAL A 67 11.83 -5.29 17.45
CA VAL A 67 12.70 -4.52 18.36
C VAL A 67 14.14 -4.70 17.91
N ALA A 68 14.87 -3.59 17.82
CA ALA A 68 16.31 -3.59 17.60
C ALA A 68 16.97 -2.61 18.54
N ASP A 69 18.03 -3.07 19.20
CA ASP A 69 18.85 -2.24 20.10
C ASP A 69 19.97 -1.55 19.31
N GLY A 70 20.54 -0.52 19.91
CA GLY A 70 21.73 0.15 19.39
C GLY A 70 21.53 1.01 18.14
N ILE A 71 20.28 1.33 17.79
CA ILE A 71 19.99 2.28 16.71
C ILE A 71 20.30 3.69 17.20
N LYS A 72 21.13 4.42 16.46
CA LYS A 72 21.47 5.83 16.73
C LYS A 72 21.06 6.75 15.58
N GLY A 73 20.60 7.93 15.89
CA GLY A 73 20.16 8.98 14.96
C GLY A 73 19.09 9.86 15.58
N GLU A 74 18.65 10.88 14.87
CA GLU A 74 17.54 11.73 15.28
C GLU A 74 16.18 11.05 14.98
N HIS A 75 15.21 11.19 15.88
CA HIS A 75 13.84 10.67 15.75
C HIS A 75 13.72 9.14 15.59
N ILE A 76 14.61 8.36 16.20
CA ILE A 76 14.64 6.91 16.03
C ILE A 76 13.75 6.19 17.03
N LEU A 77 13.00 5.21 16.51
CA LEU A 77 12.26 4.23 17.27
C LEU A 77 13.03 2.91 17.27
N ASN A 78 13.32 2.36 18.43
CA ASN A 78 13.88 1.02 18.58
C ASN A 78 12.83 -0.10 18.49
N LYS A 79 11.54 0.27 18.40
CA LYS A 79 10.39 -0.62 18.29
C LYS A 79 9.51 -0.21 17.11
N SER A 80 9.16 -1.16 16.26
CA SER A 80 8.23 -0.92 15.14
C SER A 80 6.78 -0.79 15.61
N TYR A 81 5.91 -0.24 14.75
CA TYR A 81 4.48 -0.46 14.89
C TYR A 81 4.15 -1.95 14.79
N PRO A 82 3.05 -2.41 15.42
CA PRO A 82 2.61 -3.78 15.28
C PRO A 82 2.13 -4.07 13.85
N PHE A 83 2.34 -5.31 13.41
CA PHE A 83 1.89 -5.81 12.12
C PHE A 83 1.37 -7.25 12.25
N ALA A 84 0.46 -7.62 11.37
CA ALA A 84 -0.08 -8.97 11.31
C ALA A 84 0.69 -9.85 10.31
N ILE A 85 0.82 -11.14 10.65
CA ILE A 85 1.16 -12.20 9.70
C ILE A 85 -0.08 -13.09 9.61
N ASN A 86 -0.74 -13.16 8.46
CA ASN A 86 -1.88 -14.05 8.20
C ASN A 86 -2.19 -14.12 6.70
N ASP A 87 -3.04 -15.08 6.32
CA ASP A 87 -3.43 -15.30 4.93
C ASP A 87 -4.25 -14.14 4.32
N ASN A 88 -4.86 -13.31 5.16
CA ASN A 88 -5.70 -12.19 4.75
C ASN A 88 -5.00 -10.82 4.92
N ALA A 89 -3.66 -10.80 5.05
CA ALA A 89 -2.90 -9.58 5.35
C ALA A 89 -3.16 -8.43 4.38
N TYR A 90 -3.52 -8.73 3.13
CA TYR A 90 -3.79 -7.74 2.08
C TYR A 90 -5.28 -7.63 1.68
N GLN A 91 -6.18 -8.39 2.32
CA GLN A 91 -7.60 -8.41 1.92
C GLN A 91 -8.22 -7.01 2.02
N LYS A 92 -8.04 -6.33 3.14
CA LYS A 92 -8.55 -4.96 3.29
C LYS A 92 -7.99 -3.99 2.26
N LEU A 93 -6.71 -4.11 1.92
CA LEU A 93 -6.11 -3.27 0.88
C LEU A 93 -6.73 -3.53 -0.49
N LEU A 94 -6.97 -4.80 -0.82
CA LEU A 94 -7.66 -5.18 -2.05
C LEU A 94 -9.08 -4.61 -2.09
N ASP A 95 -9.86 -4.80 -1.03
CA ASP A 95 -11.24 -4.31 -0.93
C ASP A 95 -11.31 -2.79 -1.13
N GLU A 96 -10.44 -2.03 -0.47
CA GLU A 96 -10.39 -0.56 -0.61
C GLU A 96 -9.87 -0.11 -1.98
N SER A 97 -8.98 -0.88 -2.59
CA SER A 97 -8.52 -0.59 -3.96
C SER A 97 -9.62 -0.80 -4.99
N VAL A 98 -10.40 -1.88 -4.87
CA VAL A 98 -11.57 -2.13 -5.72
C VAL A 98 -12.66 -1.09 -5.46
N ARG A 99 -12.89 -0.72 -4.19
CA ARG A 99 -13.82 0.35 -3.82
C ARG A 99 -13.43 1.69 -4.44
N MET A 100 -12.14 2.04 -4.47
CA MET A 100 -11.67 3.25 -5.16
C MET A 100 -12.09 3.27 -6.63
N LEU A 101 -11.89 2.16 -7.35
CA LEU A 101 -12.30 2.04 -8.74
C LEU A 101 -13.83 2.13 -8.92
N TYR A 102 -14.61 1.60 -7.97
CA TYR A 102 -16.06 1.75 -7.96
C TYR A 102 -16.49 3.21 -7.81
N LEU A 103 -15.89 3.95 -6.87
CA LEU A 103 -16.22 5.35 -6.58
C LEU A 103 -15.87 6.30 -7.73
N GLN A 104 -14.91 5.97 -8.56
CA GLN A 104 -14.51 6.78 -9.72
C GLN A 104 -15.27 6.46 -11.01
N ARG A 105 -16.28 5.60 -10.97
CA ARG A 105 -17.08 5.28 -12.17
C ARG A 105 -17.79 6.50 -12.73
N CYS A 106 -17.84 6.58 -14.04
CA CYS A 106 -18.54 7.61 -14.79
C CYS A 106 -19.76 7.04 -15.53
N GLY A 107 -20.74 7.86 -15.85
CA GLY A 107 -21.90 7.50 -16.64
C GLY A 107 -23.01 6.76 -15.86
N CYS A 108 -22.86 6.61 -14.56
CA CYS A 108 -23.85 5.99 -13.68
C CYS A 108 -23.86 6.66 -12.31
N GLU A 109 -24.95 6.48 -11.57
CA GLU A 109 -24.98 6.79 -10.14
C GLU A 109 -24.02 5.87 -9.38
N VAL A 110 -23.29 6.44 -8.43
CA VAL A 110 -22.41 5.74 -7.49
C VAL A 110 -22.94 5.97 -6.09
N VAL A 111 -23.40 4.91 -5.44
CA VAL A 111 -23.98 4.97 -4.10
C VAL A 111 -22.90 4.64 -3.06
N ASP A 112 -22.62 5.60 -2.20
CA ASP A 112 -21.68 5.46 -1.07
C ASP A 112 -22.00 6.52 -0.02
N ASP A 113 -21.86 6.19 1.27
CA ASP A 113 -22.24 7.07 2.37
C ASP A 113 -21.39 8.36 2.44
N ASN A 114 -20.16 8.35 1.94
CA ASN A 114 -19.22 9.45 2.08
C ASN A 114 -18.72 10.04 0.76
N ALA A 115 -18.80 9.29 -0.34
CA ALA A 115 -18.19 9.65 -1.61
C ALA A 115 -19.06 9.27 -2.83
N GLY A 116 -20.34 9.05 -2.62
CA GLY A 116 -21.30 8.82 -3.70
C GLY A 116 -21.53 10.06 -4.55
N HIS A 117 -21.95 9.87 -5.79
CA HIS A 117 -22.31 10.94 -6.72
C HIS A 117 -23.38 10.51 -7.70
N ASP A 118 -24.13 11.49 -8.21
CA ASP A 118 -25.14 11.28 -9.25
C ASP A 118 -24.48 10.86 -10.58
N ALA A 119 -25.29 10.30 -11.48
CA ALA A 119 -24.87 9.98 -12.83
C ALA A 119 -24.38 11.25 -13.56
N CYS A 120 -23.19 11.18 -14.13
CA CYS A 120 -22.53 12.29 -14.84
C CYS A 120 -22.15 11.88 -16.25
N HIS A 121 -21.90 12.87 -17.14
CA HIS A 121 -21.50 12.64 -18.55
C HIS A 121 -22.42 11.66 -19.30
N THR A 122 -23.73 11.81 -19.09
CA THR A 122 -24.79 10.96 -19.67
C THR A 122 -25.32 11.51 -20.99
N THR A 123 -24.79 12.62 -21.48
CA THR A 123 -25.15 13.22 -22.78
C THR A 123 -24.00 13.11 -23.76
N GLU A 124 -24.33 13.13 -25.06
CA GLU A 124 -23.34 13.15 -26.12
C GLU A 124 -22.37 14.34 -25.98
N ALA A 125 -21.08 14.07 -26.19
CA ALA A 125 -20.02 15.08 -26.25
C ALA A 125 -19.80 15.59 -27.67
N THR A 126 -19.54 16.88 -27.82
CA THR A 126 -19.16 17.47 -29.11
C THR A 126 -17.67 17.24 -29.38
N ILE A 127 -17.34 16.72 -30.54
CA ILE A 127 -15.95 16.57 -30.99
C ILE A 127 -15.34 17.97 -31.16
N TYR A 128 -14.20 18.21 -30.47
CA TYR A 128 -13.53 19.51 -30.51
C TYR A 128 -13.26 19.97 -31.96
N GLY A 129 -13.60 21.21 -32.25
CA GLY A 129 -13.40 21.81 -33.57
C GLY A 129 -14.44 21.41 -34.64
N THR A 130 -15.46 20.62 -34.26
CA THR A 130 -16.56 20.20 -35.16
C THR A 130 -17.93 20.48 -34.57
N LYS A 131 -19.00 20.13 -35.29
CA LYS A 131 -20.38 20.09 -34.81
C LYS A 131 -20.86 18.66 -34.53
N ASP A 132 -20.01 17.69 -34.74
CA ASP A 132 -20.35 16.27 -34.61
C ASP A 132 -20.38 15.90 -33.11
N LYS A 133 -21.30 15.01 -32.76
CA LYS A 133 -21.49 14.51 -31.41
C LYS A 133 -21.30 13.01 -31.39
N ILE A 134 -20.75 12.52 -30.27
CA ILE A 134 -20.56 11.10 -30.01
C ILE A 134 -20.96 10.78 -28.58
N ASP A 135 -21.47 9.58 -28.37
CA ASP A 135 -21.66 9.03 -27.03
C ASP A 135 -20.31 8.59 -26.47
N VAL A 136 -19.93 9.20 -25.36
CA VAL A 136 -18.71 8.89 -24.61
C VAL A 136 -19.02 8.57 -23.16
N SER A 137 -20.24 8.13 -22.85
CA SER A 137 -20.64 7.75 -21.50
C SER A 137 -19.81 6.57 -20.96
N GLY A 138 -19.74 6.45 -19.64
CA GLY A 138 -19.03 5.36 -18.96
C GLY A 138 -17.53 5.62 -18.73
N GLY A 139 -16.83 4.57 -18.32
CA GLY A 139 -15.42 4.65 -17.92
C GLY A 139 -15.23 5.13 -16.47
N TRP A 140 -14.10 5.74 -16.21
CA TRP A 140 -13.68 6.20 -14.89
C TRP A 140 -13.15 7.63 -14.95
N HIS A 141 -13.43 8.40 -13.91
CA HIS A 141 -12.79 9.70 -13.67
C HIS A 141 -11.32 9.49 -13.33
N ASP A 142 -10.45 10.38 -13.79
CA ASP A 142 -9.04 10.36 -13.44
C ASP A 142 -8.81 10.99 -12.06
N ALA A 143 -9.42 12.13 -11.81
CA ALA A 143 -9.30 12.88 -10.57
C ALA A 143 -10.57 13.69 -10.28
N GLY A 144 -10.51 14.60 -9.33
CA GLY A 144 -11.63 15.49 -8.94
C GLY A 144 -12.06 16.48 -10.02
N ASP A 145 -11.36 16.60 -11.13
CA ASP A 145 -11.77 17.36 -12.32
C ASP A 145 -12.77 16.59 -13.21
N TYR A 146 -13.07 15.32 -12.87
CA TYR A 146 -13.96 14.43 -13.62
C TYR A 146 -13.50 14.16 -15.07
N GLY A 147 -12.24 14.46 -15.39
CA GLY A 147 -11.62 14.11 -16.66
C GLY A 147 -11.55 12.61 -16.86
N ARG A 148 -11.66 12.16 -18.13
CA ARG A 148 -11.60 10.75 -18.52
C ARG A 148 -10.57 10.58 -19.60
N TYR A 149 -9.59 9.73 -19.34
CA TYR A 149 -8.47 9.53 -20.24
C TYR A 149 -8.31 8.05 -20.57
N ILE A 150 -7.90 7.75 -21.81
CA ILE A 150 -7.79 6.38 -22.31
C ILE A 150 -6.76 5.57 -21.52
N VAL A 151 -5.63 6.15 -21.18
CA VAL A 151 -4.54 5.43 -20.51
C VAL A 151 -4.92 4.97 -19.11
N PRO A 152 -5.44 5.83 -18.20
CA PRO A 152 -5.96 5.40 -16.89
C PRO A 152 -7.10 4.39 -17.02
N ALA A 153 -8.03 4.58 -17.96
CA ALA A 153 -9.12 3.63 -18.17
C ALA A 153 -8.63 2.24 -18.59
N ALA A 154 -7.66 2.18 -19.51
CA ALA A 154 -7.05 0.92 -19.93
C ALA A 154 -6.33 0.21 -18.77
N LYS A 155 -5.63 0.97 -17.92
CA LYS A 155 -4.99 0.44 -16.70
C LYS A 155 -6.03 -0.14 -15.73
N THR A 156 -7.12 0.59 -15.48
CA THR A 156 -8.22 0.14 -14.62
C THR A 156 -8.82 -1.18 -15.10
N ILE A 157 -9.07 -1.32 -16.43
CA ILE A 157 -9.57 -2.56 -17.02
C ILE A 157 -8.57 -3.70 -16.83
N ALA A 158 -7.28 -3.43 -16.95
CA ALA A 158 -6.23 -4.44 -16.74
C ALA A 158 -6.17 -4.91 -15.29
N ASP A 159 -6.35 -4.00 -14.33
CA ASP A 159 -6.32 -4.31 -12.90
C ASP A 159 -7.57 -5.07 -12.43
N LEU A 160 -8.72 -4.84 -13.06
CA LEU A 160 -9.98 -5.55 -12.75
C LEU A 160 -10.08 -6.94 -13.41
N LYS A 161 -9.18 -7.33 -14.30
CA LYS A 161 -9.16 -8.62 -14.98
C LYS A 161 -8.47 -9.70 -14.14
#